data_7dab51c1e0dcf70c9fc5d37dcf3a45cf
#
_entry.id   7dab51c1e0dcf70c9fc5d37dcf3a45cf
#
_cell.length_a   1.000
_cell.length_b   1.000
_cell.length_c   1.000
_cell.angle_alpha   90.00
_cell.angle_beta   90.00
_cell.angle_gamma   90.00
#
_symmetry.space_group_name_H-M   'P 1'
#
loop_
_entity.id
_entity.type
_entity.pdbx_description
1 polymer ?
#
loop_
_entity_poly.entity_id
_entity_poly.type
_entity_poly.pdbx_seq_one_letter_code
_entity_poly.pdbx_strand_id
1 'polypeptide(L)'
;MVFSVEVDEGINIPGISVSDIFRQTALDALRFTDCPYECEVSLTITDDDTIRTVNKEYRGIDKATDVLSFPFLEFKAPGDFSGVSELDPDSFNPDSGDLMLGDIMISADHVIAQAEEYGHSVKREFAFLIAHSMLHLQGFDHIKADEAAEMEKAQNEILERLGIRR
;
A
#
# COMPACT_ATOMS: atom_id res chain seq x y z
N MET A 1 -8.41 -7.35 -11.84
CA MET A 1 -7.53 -6.52 -11.00
C MET A 1 -7.34 -5.15 -11.61
N VAL A 2 -7.60 -4.11 -10.84
CA VAL A 2 -7.38 -2.72 -11.27
C VAL A 2 -6.46 -2.03 -10.28
N PHE A 3 -5.25 -1.69 -10.74
CA PHE A 3 -4.26 -0.93 -9.96
C PHE A 3 -4.02 0.39 -10.68
N SER A 4 -4.70 1.45 -10.24
CA SER A 4 -4.61 2.76 -10.85
C SER A 4 -3.60 3.64 -10.12
N VAL A 5 -2.85 4.42 -10.88
CA VAL A 5 -1.85 5.35 -10.34
C VAL A 5 -2.14 6.75 -10.84
N GLU A 6 -2.16 7.70 -9.91
CA GLU A 6 -2.19 9.13 -10.19
C GLU A 6 -0.93 9.77 -9.61
N VAL A 7 -0.20 10.51 -10.43
CA VAL A 7 0.99 11.24 -10.00
C VAL A 7 0.66 12.72 -10.06
N ASP A 8 0.78 13.42 -8.95
CA ASP A 8 0.50 14.85 -8.88
C ASP A 8 1.45 15.64 -9.78
N GLU A 9 0.96 16.76 -10.32
CA GLU A 9 1.71 17.59 -11.26
C GLU A 9 3.05 18.02 -10.69
N GLY A 10 4.12 17.86 -11.46
CA GLY A 10 5.48 18.23 -11.06
C GLY A 10 6.16 17.23 -10.11
N ILE A 11 5.50 16.14 -9.74
CA ILE A 11 6.04 15.12 -8.85
C ILE A 11 6.61 13.97 -9.67
N ASN A 12 7.77 13.45 -9.25
CA ASN A 12 8.42 12.33 -9.92
C ASN A 12 9.26 11.53 -8.93
N ILE A 13 9.27 10.20 -9.11
CA ILE A 13 10.21 9.30 -8.45
C ILE A 13 11.17 8.81 -9.53
N PRO A 14 12.43 9.33 -9.57
CA PRO A 14 13.33 9.05 -10.68
C PRO A 14 13.84 7.60 -10.68
N GLY A 15 14.12 7.09 -11.88
CA GLY A 15 14.81 5.81 -12.07
C GLY A 15 13.95 4.56 -11.94
N ILE A 16 12.63 4.70 -11.74
CA ILE A 16 11.73 3.55 -11.62
C ILE A 16 10.47 3.73 -12.45
N SER A 17 9.83 2.60 -12.79
CA SER A 17 8.46 2.59 -13.30
C SER A 17 7.50 2.40 -12.14
N VAL A 18 6.88 3.50 -11.70
CA VAL A 18 5.93 3.48 -10.56
C VAL A 18 4.79 2.51 -10.82
N SER A 19 4.18 2.55 -11.99
CA SER A 19 3.05 1.70 -12.34
C SER A 19 3.41 0.22 -12.32
N ASP A 20 4.57 -0.15 -12.86
CA ASP A 20 5.00 -1.55 -12.91
C ASP A 20 5.31 -2.11 -11.52
N ILE A 21 6.05 -1.34 -10.72
CA ILE A 21 6.41 -1.76 -9.36
C ILE A 21 5.15 -1.86 -8.48
N PHE A 22 4.26 -0.90 -8.58
CA PHE A 22 3.00 -0.93 -7.85
C PHE A 22 2.20 -2.18 -8.20
N ARG A 23 1.98 -2.44 -9.50
CA ARG A 23 1.23 -3.59 -9.95
C ARG A 23 1.84 -4.91 -9.47
N GLN A 24 3.13 -5.10 -9.66
CA GLN A 24 3.84 -6.31 -9.26
C GLN A 24 3.77 -6.54 -7.76
N THR A 25 4.04 -5.50 -6.97
CA THR A 25 4.05 -5.61 -5.51
C THR A 25 2.64 -5.84 -4.96
N ALA A 26 1.65 -5.12 -5.46
CA ALA A 26 0.26 -5.28 -5.04
C ALA A 26 -0.27 -6.67 -5.36
N LEU A 27 -0.01 -7.19 -6.57
CA LEU A 27 -0.39 -8.56 -6.95
C LEU A 27 0.25 -9.59 -6.02
N ASP A 28 1.53 -9.43 -5.72
CA ASP A 28 2.23 -10.40 -4.87
C ASP A 28 1.75 -10.35 -3.42
N ALA A 29 1.41 -9.17 -2.92
CA ALA A 29 0.80 -9.02 -1.61
C ALA A 29 -0.56 -9.72 -1.52
N LEU A 30 -1.37 -9.67 -2.58
CA LEU A 30 -2.64 -10.40 -2.64
C LEU A 30 -2.44 -11.90 -2.77
N ARG A 31 -1.43 -12.34 -3.50
CA ARG A 31 -1.05 -13.77 -3.60
C ARG A 31 -0.53 -14.30 -2.27
N PHE A 32 0.22 -13.49 -1.55
CA PHE A 32 0.74 -13.84 -0.23
C PHE A 32 -0.38 -14.22 0.74
N THR A 33 -1.52 -13.54 0.69
CA THR A 33 -2.69 -13.77 1.54
C THR A 33 -3.70 -14.74 0.93
N ASP A 34 -3.42 -15.30 -0.24
CA ASP A 34 -4.36 -16.15 -0.99
C ASP A 34 -5.72 -15.47 -1.21
N CYS A 35 -5.70 -14.17 -1.55
CA CYS A 35 -6.92 -13.42 -1.80
C CYS A 35 -7.75 -14.06 -2.93
N PRO A 36 -9.01 -14.45 -2.65
CA PRO A 36 -9.84 -15.13 -3.66
C PRO A 36 -10.55 -14.20 -4.62
N TYR A 37 -10.36 -12.89 -4.49
CA TYR A 37 -11.07 -11.87 -5.26
C TYR A 37 -10.15 -11.12 -6.21
N GLU A 38 -10.73 -10.68 -7.33
CA GLU A 38 -10.14 -9.61 -8.13
C GLU A 38 -10.35 -8.31 -7.36
N CYS A 39 -9.30 -7.51 -7.20
CA CYS A 39 -9.31 -6.33 -6.35
C CYS A 39 -9.00 -5.05 -7.12
N GLU A 40 -9.46 -3.92 -6.58
CA GLU A 40 -9.16 -2.58 -7.05
C GLU A 40 -8.45 -1.81 -5.93
N VAL A 41 -7.32 -1.18 -6.27
CA VAL A 41 -6.55 -0.32 -5.37
C VAL A 41 -6.07 0.90 -6.16
N SER A 42 -6.22 2.08 -5.58
CA SER A 42 -5.74 3.34 -6.18
C SER A 42 -4.54 3.86 -5.40
N LEU A 43 -3.51 4.29 -6.13
CA LEU A 43 -2.30 4.90 -5.58
C LEU A 43 -2.16 6.33 -6.06
N THR A 44 -1.92 7.25 -5.14
CA THR A 44 -1.56 8.63 -5.44
C THR A 44 -0.12 8.90 -5.00
N ILE A 45 0.70 9.40 -5.91
CA ILE A 45 2.06 9.86 -5.62
C ILE A 45 2.02 11.38 -5.51
N THR A 46 2.47 11.91 -4.39
CA THR A 46 2.42 13.33 -4.07
C THR A 46 3.71 13.80 -3.38
N ASP A 47 3.70 15.02 -2.86
CA ASP A 47 4.82 15.62 -2.13
C ASP A 47 4.56 15.67 -0.61
N ASP A 48 5.57 16.10 0.15
CA ASP A 48 5.48 16.20 1.60
C ASP A 48 4.42 17.20 2.06
N ASP A 49 4.27 18.33 1.40
CA ASP A 49 3.29 19.34 1.78
C ASP A 49 1.86 18.81 1.65
N THR A 50 1.56 18.15 0.56
CA THR A 50 0.22 17.59 0.29
C THR A 50 -0.11 16.45 1.25
N ILE A 51 0.82 15.51 1.46
CA ILE A 51 0.57 14.38 2.37
C ILE A 51 0.45 14.83 3.82
N ARG A 52 1.17 15.90 4.21
CA ARG A 52 1.01 16.53 5.52
C ARG A 52 -0.41 17.06 5.74
N THR A 53 -0.96 17.76 4.74
CA THR A 53 -2.33 18.26 4.78
C THR A 53 -3.34 17.13 4.92
N VAL A 54 -3.19 16.07 4.16
CA VAL A 54 -4.06 14.89 4.22
C VAL A 54 -3.94 14.18 5.56
N ASN A 55 -2.72 14.01 6.07
CA ASN A 55 -2.47 13.37 7.37
C ASN A 55 -3.10 14.15 8.51
N LYS A 56 -3.01 15.49 8.47
CA LYS A 56 -3.66 16.37 9.46
C LYS A 56 -5.18 16.24 9.41
N GLU A 57 -5.76 16.23 8.20
CA GLU A 57 -7.21 16.17 8.01
C GLU A 57 -7.79 14.83 8.48
N TYR A 58 -7.16 13.70 8.10
CA TYR A 58 -7.71 12.36 8.34
C TYR A 58 -7.24 11.70 9.62
N ARG A 59 -6.05 12.03 10.12
CA ARG A 59 -5.47 11.41 11.33
C ARG A 59 -5.24 12.41 12.46
N GLY A 60 -5.44 13.70 12.22
CA GLY A 60 -5.17 14.74 13.20
C GLY A 60 -3.67 14.97 13.48
N ILE A 61 -2.79 14.46 12.63
CA ILE A 61 -1.33 14.55 12.78
C ILE A 61 -0.80 15.56 11.77
N ASP A 62 -0.35 16.73 12.24
CA ASP A 62 0.18 17.78 11.39
C ASP A 62 1.67 17.55 11.08
N LYS A 63 1.93 16.49 10.33
CA LYS A 63 3.27 16.08 9.90
C LYS A 63 3.20 15.38 8.55
N ALA A 64 4.22 15.59 7.71
CA ALA A 64 4.42 14.76 6.56
C ALA A 64 4.78 13.33 6.99
N THR A 65 4.41 12.37 6.18
CA THR A 65 4.72 10.94 6.38
C THR A 65 5.10 10.32 5.04
N ASP A 66 5.61 9.11 5.07
CA ASP A 66 5.99 8.38 3.85
C ASP A 66 4.77 7.82 3.10
N VAL A 67 3.84 7.21 3.82
CA VAL A 67 2.68 6.54 3.23
C VAL A 67 1.46 6.69 4.12
N LEU A 68 0.30 6.84 3.49
CA LEU A 68 -1.01 6.75 4.13
C LEU A 68 -1.82 5.65 3.46
N SER A 69 -2.46 4.83 4.28
CA SER A 69 -3.34 3.75 3.82
C SER A 69 -4.77 4.06 4.26
N PHE A 70 -5.72 3.92 3.32
CA PHE A 70 -7.14 4.17 3.56
C PHE A 70 -7.91 2.89 3.26
N PRO A 71 -7.99 1.94 4.22
CA PRO A 71 -8.75 0.71 4.04
C PRO A 71 -10.24 0.98 3.89
N PHE A 72 -10.89 0.31 2.95
CA PHE A 72 -12.34 0.38 2.78
C PHE A 72 -13.07 -0.77 3.48
N LEU A 73 -12.34 -1.80 3.90
CA LEU A 73 -12.88 -3.01 4.49
C LEU A 73 -12.34 -3.22 5.90
N GLU A 74 -13.11 -3.92 6.72
CA GLU A 74 -12.67 -4.41 8.01
C GLU A 74 -12.46 -5.93 7.94
N PHE A 75 -11.35 -6.40 8.47
CA PHE A 75 -11.00 -7.82 8.50
C PHE A 75 -11.04 -8.32 9.94
N LYS A 76 -11.57 -9.53 10.15
CA LYS A 76 -11.60 -10.17 11.47
C LYS A 76 -10.21 -10.59 11.94
N ALA A 77 -9.35 -10.95 11.00
CA ALA A 77 -7.96 -11.30 11.21
C ALA A 77 -7.15 -10.91 9.97
N PRO A 78 -5.82 -10.69 10.09
CA PRO A 78 -5.00 -10.32 8.94
C PRO A 78 -5.13 -11.31 7.77
N GLY A 79 -5.51 -10.79 6.60
CA GLY A 79 -5.65 -11.59 5.37
C GLY A 79 -6.83 -12.54 5.35
N ASP A 80 -7.76 -12.42 6.27
CA ASP A 80 -8.94 -13.29 6.36
C ASP A 80 -10.09 -12.73 5.51
N PHE A 81 -10.27 -13.25 4.30
CA PHE A 81 -11.31 -12.86 3.36
C PHE A 81 -12.63 -13.62 3.55
N SER A 82 -12.76 -14.47 4.56
CA SER A 82 -13.93 -15.35 4.73
C SER A 82 -15.26 -14.61 4.94
N GLY A 83 -15.22 -13.40 5.49
CA GLY A 83 -16.42 -12.58 5.72
C GLY A 83 -16.79 -11.66 4.56
N VAL A 84 -15.99 -11.61 3.50
CA VAL A 84 -16.18 -10.64 2.40
C VAL A 84 -17.46 -10.86 1.61
N SER A 85 -17.89 -12.10 1.44
CA SER A 85 -19.15 -12.41 0.73
C SER A 85 -20.40 -11.87 1.43
N GLU A 86 -20.31 -11.55 2.72
CA GLU A 86 -21.40 -10.98 3.52
C GLU A 86 -21.38 -9.45 3.54
N LEU A 87 -20.38 -8.83 2.86
CA LEU A 87 -20.25 -7.38 2.82
C LEU A 87 -21.35 -6.73 1.95
N ASP A 88 -21.52 -5.43 2.19
CA ASP A 88 -22.39 -4.59 1.37
C ASP A 88 -21.98 -4.72 -0.11
N PRO A 89 -22.95 -4.88 -1.02
CA PRO A 89 -22.69 -4.86 -2.47
C PRO A 89 -21.88 -3.63 -2.94
N ASP A 90 -21.98 -2.51 -2.22
CA ASP A 90 -21.21 -1.29 -2.51
C ASP A 90 -19.69 -1.46 -2.29
N SER A 91 -19.25 -2.55 -1.65
CA SER A 91 -17.84 -2.88 -1.51
C SER A 91 -17.21 -3.38 -2.83
N PHE A 92 -18.04 -3.71 -3.80
CA PHE A 92 -17.61 -4.14 -5.14
C PHE A 92 -17.90 -3.04 -6.16
N ASN A 93 -16.95 -2.81 -7.06
CA ASN A 93 -17.15 -1.86 -8.16
C ASN A 93 -18.26 -2.37 -9.08
N PRO A 94 -19.35 -1.59 -9.30
CA PRO A 94 -20.49 -2.05 -10.11
C PRO A 94 -20.12 -2.26 -11.59
N ASP A 95 -19.06 -1.60 -12.07
CA ASP A 95 -18.64 -1.71 -13.48
C ASP A 95 -17.73 -2.91 -13.73
N SER A 96 -16.78 -3.17 -12.84
CA SER A 96 -15.80 -4.25 -12.99
C SER A 96 -16.10 -5.50 -12.19
N GLY A 97 -16.88 -5.38 -11.11
CA GLY A 97 -17.10 -6.45 -10.15
C GLY A 97 -15.95 -6.66 -9.17
N ASP A 98 -14.89 -5.85 -9.25
CA ASP A 98 -13.74 -5.99 -8.39
C ASP A 98 -14.02 -5.51 -6.96
N LEU A 99 -13.42 -6.19 -5.99
CA LEU A 99 -13.47 -5.79 -4.59
C LEU A 99 -12.60 -4.54 -4.38
N MET A 100 -13.20 -3.46 -3.90
CA MET A 100 -12.49 -2.22 -3.63
C MET A 100 -11.82 -2.30 -2.26
N LEU A 101 -10.50 -2.50 -2.23
CA LEU A 101 -9.73 -2.65 -1.00
C LEU A 101 -9.43 -1.32 -0.31
N GLY A 102 -9.13 -0.30 -1.07
CA GLY A 102 -8.81 1.00 -0.50
C GLY A 102 -7.90 1.84 -1.37
N ASP A 103 -7.42 2.93 -0.77
CA ASP A 103 -6.52 3.90 -1.40
C ASP A 103 -5.19 3.96 -0.66
N ILE A 104 -4.14 4.27 -1.40
CA ILE A 104 -2.78 4.48 -0.89
C ILE A 104 -2.29 5.84 -1.36
N MET A 105 -1.63 6.58 -0.48
CA MET A 105 -0.95 7.84 -0.82
C MET A 105 0.50 7.75 -0.37
N ILE A 106 1.44 8.06 -1.26
CA ILE A 106 2.88 8.01 -0.99
C ILE A 106 3.52 9.36 -1.31
N SER A 107 4.40 9.83 -0.41
CA SER A 107 5.24 11.01 -0.65
C SER A 107 6.49 10.60 -1.42
N ALA A 108 6.65 11.15 -2.63
CA ALA A 108 7.89 10.98 -3.42
C ALA A 108 9.11 11.52 -2.67
N ASP A 109 8.97 12.63 -1.96
CA ASP A 109 10.06 13.22 -1.16
C ASP A 109 10.58 12.24 -0.11
N HIS A 110 9.67 11.58 0.60
CA HIS A 110 10.03 10.59 1.61
C HIS A 110 10.67 9.33 1.01
N VAL A 111 10.16 8.86 -0.12
CA VAL A 111 10.75 7.69 -0.81
C VAL A 111 12.22 7.95 -1.13
N ILE A 112 12.51 9.10 -1.74
CA ILE A 112 13.87 9.47 -2.14
C ILE A 112 14.76 9.65 -0.92
N ALA A 113 14.29 10.39 0.10
CA ALA A 113 15.05 10.66 1.32
C ALA A 113 15.32 9.39 2.13
N GLN A 114 14.33 8.54 2.30
CA GLN A 114 14.47 7.30 3.06
C GLN A 114 15.35 6.27 2.36
N ALA A 115 15.27 6.19 1.02
CA ALA A 115 16.17 5.33 0.25
C ALA A 115 17.63 5.71 0.49
N GLU A 116 17.94 6.99 0.47
CA GLU A 116 19.28 7.50 0.76
C GLU A 116 19.69 7.23 2.21
N GLU A 117 18.83 7.56 3.17
CA GLU A 117 19.08 7.40 4.60
C GLU A 117 19.37 5.94 4.98
N TYR A 118 18.60 5.00 4.44
CA TYR A 118 18.72 3.57 4.78
C TYR A 118 19.68 2.80 3.89
N GLY A 119 20.27 3.45 2.88
CA GLY A 119 21.18 2.79 1.94
C GLY A 119 20.49 1.78 1.03
N HIS A 120 19.23 2.01 0.70
CA HIS A 120 18.48 1.19 -0.23
C HIS A 120 18.39 1.84 -1.61
N SER A 121 18.02 1.05 -2.62
CA SER A 121 17.56 1.62 -3.88
C SER A 121 16.20 2.30 -3.71
N VAL A 122 15.90 3.27 -4.57
CA VAL A 122 14.59 3.90 -4.64
C VAL A 122 13.51 2.87 -4.92
N LYS A 123 13.79 1.92 -5.81
CA LYS A 123 12.89 0.80 -6.12
C LYS A 123 12.52 0.00 -4.87
N ARG A 124 13.50 -0.35 -4.04
CA ARG A 124 13.27 -1.10 -2.81
C ARG A 124 12.41 -0.32 -1.83
N GLU A 125 12.73 0.95 -1.59
CA GLU A 125 11.97 1.78 -0.67
C GLU A 125 10.52 1.93 -1.13
N PHE A 126 10.31 2.21 -2.40
CA PHE A 126 8.97 2.33 -2.96
C PHE A 126 8.17 1.01 -2.84
N ALA A 127 8.78 -0.11 -3.24
CA ALA A 127 8.14 -1.42 -3.13
C ALA A 127 7.84 -1.80 -1.68
N PHE A 128 8.73 -1.46 -0.74
CA PHE A 128 8.51 -1.68 0.68
C PHE A 128 7.27 -0.93 1.18
N LEU A 129 7.10 0.33 0.81
CA LEU A 129 5.93 1.12 1.21
C LEU A 129 4.64 0.57 0.59
N ILE A 130 4.68 0.11 -0.66
CA ILE A 130 3.53 -0.54 -1.30
C ILE A 130 3.16 -1.83 -0.56
N ALA A 131 4.14 -2.68 -0.27
CA ALA A 131 3.90 -3.94 0.46
C ALA A 131 3.29 -3.66 1.84
N HIS A 132 3.86 -2.71 2.57
CA HIS A 132 3.36 -2.27 3.88
C HIS A 132 1.90 -1.83 3.80
N SER A 133 1.59 -0.95 2.86
CA SER A 133 0.25 -0.42 2.67
C SER A 133 -0.75 -1.50 2.23
N MET A 134 -0.36 -2.36 1.30
CA MET A 134 -1.21 -3.46 0.84
C MET A 134 -1.56 -4.43 1.98
N LEU A 135 -0.64 -4.66 2.90
CA LEU A 135 -0.92 -5.48 4.09
C LEU A 135 -1.91 -4.77 5.02
N HIS A 136 -1.76 -3.47 5.23
CA HIS A 136 -2.73 -2.69 6.00
C HIS A 136 -4.13 -2.76 5.40
N LEU A 137 -4.26 -2.66 4.07
CA LEU A 137 -5.55 -2.76 3.39
C LEU A 137 -6.21 -4.14 3.59
N GLN A 138 -5.42 -5.14 3.95
CA GLN A 138 -5.88 -6.52 4.18
C GLN A 138 -5.99 -6.87 5.67
N GLY A 139 -5.96 -5.87 6.54
CA GLY A 139 -6.20 -6.06 7.97
C GLY A 139 -4.96 -6.29 8.83
N PHE A 140 -3.76 -6.26 8.27
CA PHE A 140 -2.52 -6.31 9.06
C PHE A 140 -2.32 -4.99 9.79
N ASP A 141 -1.77 -5.06 11.00
CA ASP A 141 -1.47 -3.89 11.81
C ASP A 141 -0.13 -4.08 12.53
N HIS A 142 0.41 -3.00 13.08
CA HIS A 142 1.68 -3.00 13.79
C HIS A 142 1.60 -2.33 15.17
N ILE A 143 0.40 -2.23 15.74
CA ILE A 143 0.17 -1.62 17.06
C ILE A 143 0.75 -2.50 18.17
N LYS A 144 0.53 -3.81 18.11
CA LYS A 144 1.07 -4.77 19.07
C LYS A 144 2.37 -5.38 18.55
N ALA A 145 3.28 -5.75 19.44
CA ALA A 145 4.60 -6.28 19.08
C ALA A 145 4.53 -7.55 18.22
N ASP A 146 3.62 -8.48 18.54
CA ASP A 146 3.40 -9.71 17.76
C ASP A 146 2.81 -9.43 16.38
N GLU A 147 1.88 -8.48 16.28
CA GLU A 147 1.30 -8.03 15.00
C GLU A 147 2.36 -7.33 14.14
N ALA A 148 3.20 -6.49 14.75
CA ALA A 148 4.28 -5.81 14.07
C ALA A 148 5.30 -6.80 13.49
N ALA A 149 5.66 -7.83 14.26
CA ALA A 149 6.59 -8.87 13.81
C ALA A 149 6.01 -9.68 12.65
N GLU A 150 4.74 -10.03 12.69
CA GLU A 150 4.04 -10.74 11.62
C GLU A 150 3.99 -9.90 10.33
N MET A 151 3.69 -8.61 10.47
CA MET A 151 3.65 -7.69 9.33
C MET A 151 5.02 -7.50 8.70
N GLU A 152 6.06 -7.31 9.51
CA GLU A 152 7.44 -7.18 9.03
C GLU A 152 7.91 -8.43 8.28
N LYS A 153 7.60 -9.61 8.81
CA LYS A 153 7.89 -10.88 8.13
C LYS A 153 7.20 -10.98 6.79
N ALA A 154 5.92 -10.61 6.73
CA ALA A 154 5.15 -10.61 5.49
C ALA A 154 5.73 -9.64 4.46
N GLN A 155 6.10 -8.43 4.87
CA GLN A 155 6.74 -7.43 4.00
C GLN A 155 8.03 -7.97 3.39
N ASN A 156 8.90 -8.54 4.21
CA ASN A 156 10.19 -9.09 3.76
C ASN A 156 9.99 -10.25 2.78
N GLU A 157 9.02 -11.11 3.04
CA GLU A 157 8.72 -12.25 2.17
C GLU A 157 8.18 -11.81 0.81
N ILE A 158 7.31 -10.79 0.77
CA ILE A 158 6.80 -10.20 -0.47
C ILE A 158 7.95 -9.63 -1.30
N LEU A 159 8.84 -8.85 -0.69
CA LEU A 159 9.98 -8.25 -1.39
C LEU A 159 10.94 -9.33 -1.91
N GLU A 160 11.17 -10.38 -1.13
CA GLU A 160 12.02 -11.49 -1.54
C GLU A 160 11.47 -12.22 -2.74
N ARG A 161 10.17 -12.49 -2.77
CA ARG A 161 9.48 -13.10 -3.92
C ARG A 161 9.64 -12.28 -5.20
N LEU A 162 9.68 -10.97 -5.08
CA LEU A 162 9.87 -10.04 -6.20
C LEU A 162 11.33 -9.90 -6.62
N GLY A 163 12.26 -10.50 -5.87
CA GLY A 163 13.69 -10.35 -6.12
C GLY A 163 14.22 -8.96 -5.77
N ILE A 164 13.51 -8.22 -4.95
CA ILE A 164 13.89 -6.87 -4.51
C ILE A 164 14.66 -7.01 -3.20
N ARG A 165 15.98 -6.85 -3.29
CA ARG A 165 16.89 -7.02 -2.14
C ARG A 165 17.55 -5.72 -1.75
N ARG A 166 18.02 -5.71 -0.54
CA ARG A 166 18.86 -4.64 -0.01
C ARG A 166 20.14 -4.44 -0.81
#